data_58424f8cc36529c45caac2f2bbffb4cb
#
_entry.id   58424f8cc36529c45caac2f2bbffb4cb
#
_cell.length_a   1.000
_cell.length_b   1.000
_cell.length_c   1.000
_cell.angle_alpha   90.00
_cell.angle_beta   90.00
_cell.angle_gamma   90.00
#
_symmetry.space_group_name_H-M   'P 1'
#
loop_
_entity.id
_entity.type
_entity.pdbx_description
1 polymer ?
#
loop_
_entity_poly.entity_id
_entity_poly.type
_entity_poly.pdbx_seq_one_letter_code
_entity_poly.pdbx_strand_id
1 'polypeptide(L)'
;MNTPINHLTAGFIGLGLIGGSIARGLKRSAPDIQIMAYMRTREKLEQAHADGIVDLILDGVDEHLSECDIIFLCTPVEFNESYLRQIRPFLKEGAVVTDVGSTKTSIHETVAALGMESCFVGGHPMAGSEKTGYESSTDHLLENAYYIITPTPHTPASHTXXXXTDRMVDVAKAIGALPLVLDYHRHDFIVAAISHLPHLIASSLVNLVHDCDSEDQMMKRLAAGGFKDITRIASSSPVMWEQICMTNTGNITEVLDRYIDSLTTLREELSDHQSRAIYQLFESSRDYRNSFAETPKGSIQPEYAFSADVVDEPGAISIISSILSGKGISIKNIGISHNREHGEGALRISFYDKASMEAAWARLKRYNYTLFA
;
A
#
# COMPACT_ATOMS: atom_id res chain seq x y z
N MET A 1 -9.77 27.23 13.47
CA MET A 1 -10.44 25.94 13.73
C MET A 1 -10.43 25.14 12.43
N ASN A 2 -10.01 23.86 12.46
CA ASN A 2 -10.05 23.05 11.24
C ASN A 2 -11.51 22.76 10.86
N THR A 3 -11.84 22.98 9.59
CA THR A 3 -13.15 22.63 9.06
C THR A 3 -13.32 21.10 9.16
N PRO A 4 -14.43 20.61 9.74
CA PRO A 4 -14.67 19.17 9.78
C PRO A 4 -14.71 18.56 8.38
N ILE A 5 -14.26 17.31 8.24
CA ILE A 5 -14.15 16.64 6.94
C ILE A 5 -15.48 16.64 6.18
N ASN A 6 -16.60 16.52 6.88
CA ASN A 6 -17.95 16.56 6.28
C ASN A 6 -18.26 17.84 5.50
N HIS A 7 -17.55 18.93 5.78
CA HIS A 7 -17.82 20.24 5.17
C HIS A 7 -16.70 20.67 4.20
N LEU A 8 -15.79 19.75 3.88
CA LEU A 8 -14.72 20.03 2.94
C LEU A 8 -15.19 19.79 1.49
N THR A 9 -14.54 20.49 0.58
CA THR A 9 -14.62 20.19 -0.87
C THR A 9 -13.29 19.59 -1.30
N ALA A 10 -13.34 18.39 -1.89
CA ALA A 10 -12.15 17.67 -2.35
C ALA A 10 -12.14 17.60 -3.88
N GLY A 11 -11.05 18.07 -4.48
CA GLY A 11 -10.80 17.97 -5.92
C GLY A 11 -9.88 16.78 -6.24
N PHE A 12 -10.17 16.04 -7.29
CA PHE A 12 -9.33 14.93 -7.72
C PHE A 12 -8.89 15.13 -9.17
N ILE A 13 -7.59 15.18 -9.39
CA ILE A 13 -6.99 15.15 -10.73
C ILE A 13 -6.51 13.72 -10.98
N GLY A 14 -7.33 12.94 -11.68
CA GLY A 14 -7.18 11.50 -11.84
C GLY A 14 -8.00 10.73 -10.80
N LEU A 15 -8.79 9.76 -11.30
CA LEU A 15 -9.64 8.94 -10.42
C LEU A 15 -9.47 7.47 -10.79
N GLY A 16 -8.22 6.98 -10.63
CA GLY A 16 -7.89 5.57 -10.81
C GLY A 16 -8.13 4.75 -9.55
N LEU A 17 -7.38 3.67 -9.38
CA LEU A 17 -7.48 2.78 -8.20
C LEU A 17 -7.32 3.57 -6.89
N ILE A 18 -6.23 4.33 -6.75
CA ILE A 18 -5.93 5.01 -5.49
C ILE A 18 -6.86 6.22 -5.29
N GLY A 19 -6.97 7.10 -6.29
CA GLY A 19 -7.85 8.27 -6.20
C GLY A 19 -9.30 7.88 -5.95
N GLY A 20 -9.78 6.86 -6.65
CA GLY A 20 -11.13 6.32 -6.45
C GLY A 20 -11.34 5.74 -5.06
N SER A 21 -10.32 5.04 -4.52
CA SER A 21 -10.42 4.46 -3.17
C SER A 21 -10.41 5.55 -2.08
N ILE A 22 -9.62 6.61 -2.26
CA ILE A 22 -9.64 7.75 -1.35
C ILE A 22 -11.04 8.41 -1.40
N ALA A 23 -11.55 8.68 -2.60
CA ALA A 23 -12.86 9.31 -2.79
C ALA A 23 -13.98 8.48 -2.15
N ARG A 24 -13.99 7.16 -2.40
CA ARG A 24 -14.97 6.24 -1.79
C ARG A 24 -14.85 6.21 -0.26
N GLY A 25 -13.62 6.15 0.26
CA GLY A 25 -13.37 6.17 1.71
C GLY A 25 -13.84 7.48 2.36
N LEU A 26 -13.62 8.60 1.69
CA LEU A 26 -14.10 9.92 2.15
C LEU A 26 -15.63 9.96 2.16
N LYS A 27 -16.29 9.54 1.08
CA LYS A 27 -17.77 9.50 1.02
C LYS A 27 -18.36 8.60 2.10
N ARG A 28 -17.71 7.44 2.37
CA ARG A 28 -18.16 6.54 3.44
C ARG A 28 -18.08 7.19 4.83
N SER A 29 -16.98 7.89 5.11
CA SER A 29 -16.74 8.47 6.45
C SER A 29 -17.37 9.85 6.64
N ALA A 30 -17.61 10.56 5.53
CA ALA A 30 -18.10 11.93 5.51
C ALA A 30 -19.07 12.08 4.33
N PRO A 31 -20.32 11.59 4.47
CA PRO A 31 -21.26 11.54 3.32
C PRO A 31 -21.57 12.89 2.68
N ASP A 32 -21.45 13.98 3.44
CA ASP A 32 -21.75 15.34 2.96
C ASP A 32 -20.55 16.02 2.26
N ILE A 33 -19.37 15.39 2.26
CA ILE A 33 -18.19 15.95 1.58
C ILE A 33 -18.51 16.15 0.08
N GLN A 34 -18.11 17.29 -0.46
CA GLN A 34 -18.28 17.57 -1.89
C GLN A 34 -17.04 17.08 -2.63
N ILE A 35 -17.23 16.24 -3.64
CA ILE A 35 -16.12 15.71 -4.45
C ILE A 35 -16.30 16.14 -5.89
N MET A 36 -15.30 16.83 -6.41
CA MET A 36 -15.24 17.14 -7.83
C MET A 36 -13.99 16.46 -8.44
N ALA A 37 -14.09 16.05 -9.69
CA ALA A 37 -13.00 15.26 -10.29
C ALA A 37 -12.83 15.57 -11.78
N TYR A 38 -11.58 15.55 -12.18
CA TYR A 38 -11.17 15.59 -13.58
C TYR A 38 -10.30 14.37 -13.92
N MET A 39 -10.55 13.76 -15.04
CA MET A 39 -9.62 12.80 -15.66
C MET A 39 -9.87 12.72 -17.16
N ARG A 40 -8.86 12.25 -17.90
CA ARG A 40 -8.91 12.20 -19.36
C ARG A 40 -10.00 11.26 -19.91
N THR A 41 -10.34 10.21 -19.15
CA THR A 41 -11.36 9.24 -19.57
C THR A 41 -12.69 9.60 -18.91
N ARG A 42 -13.53 10.35 -19.64
CA ARG A 42 -14.78 10.88 -19.10
C ARG A 42 -15.76 9.80 -18.65
N GLU A 43 -15.83 8.67 -19.38
CA GLU A 43 -16.74 7.57 -19.07
C GLU A 43 -16.54 7.03 -17.64
N LYS A 44 -15.29 7.02 -17.17
CA LYS A 44 -14.99 6.58 -15.79
C LYS A 44 -15.45 7.59 -14.74
N LEU A 45 -15.44 8.89 -15.07
CA LEU A 45 -16.01 9.92 -14.18
C LEU A 45 -17.53 9.81 -14.14
N GLU A 46 -18.16 9.55 -15.29
CA GLU A 46 -19.62 9.34 -15.35
C GLU A 46 -20.03 8.13 -14.51
N GLN A 47 -19.24 7.06 -14.51
CA GLN A 47 -19.46 5.93 -13.63
C GLN A 47 -19.33 6.34 -12.16
N ALA A 48 -18.28 7.09 -11.81
CA ALA A 48 -18.06 7.54 -10.43
C ALA A 48 -19.17 8.50 -9.95
N HIS A 49 -19.71 9.29 -10.84
CA HIS A 49 -20.85 10.16 -10.57
C HIS A 49 -22.13 9.33 -10.36
N ALA A 50 -22.37 8.36 -11.23
CA ALA A 50 -23.52 7.45 -11.09
C ALA A 50 -23.46 6.62 -9.80
N ASP A 51 -22.23 6.28 -9.35
CA ASP A 51 -22.00 5.60 -8.06
C ASP A 51 -22.22 6.52 -6.86
N GLY A 52 -22.45 7.84 -7.06
CA GLY A 52 -22.61 8.82 -5.98
C GLY A 52 -21.28 9.20 -5.30
N ILE A 53 -20.16 8.94 -5.94
CA ILE A 53 -18.84 9.25 -5.37
C ILE A 53 -18.35 10.65 -5.81
N VAL A 54 -18.59 11.01 -7.06
CA VAL A 54 -18.25 12.34 -7.60
C VAL A 54 -19.53 13.17 -7.72
N ASP A 55 -19.55 14.34 -7.08
CA ASP A 55 -20.69 15.25 -7.14
C ASP A 55 -20.63 16.14 -8.38
N LEU A 56 -19.41 16.54 -8.80
CA LEU A 56 -19.23 17.40 -9.98
C LEU A 56 -18.09 16.87 -10.87
N ILE A 57 -18.43 16.59 -12.11
CA ILE A 57 -17.44 16.22 -13.14
C ILE A 57 -16.89 17.51 -13.77
N LEU A 58 -15.57 17.66 -13.75
CA LEU A 58 -14.89 18.80 -14.37
C LEU A 58 -14.46 18.44 -15.80
N ASP A 59 -14.58 19.40 -16.70
CA ASP A 59 -14.12 19.24 -18.10
C ASP A 59 -12.61 19.50 -18.25
N GLY A 60 -11.99 20.05 -17.21
CA GLY A 60 -10.57 20.36 -17.19
C GLY A 60 -10.11 20.81 -15.83
N VAL A 61 -8.89 21.30 -15.77
CA VAL A 61 -8.37 21.99 -14.59
C VAL A 61 -8.77 23.47 -14.73
N ASP A 62 -9.81 23.87 -14.00
CA ASP A 62 -10.44 25.17 -14.22
C ASP A 62 -10.81 25.84 -12.86
N GLU A 63 -11.57 26.95 -12.92
CA GLU A 63 -11.90 27.78 -11.78
C GLU A 63 -12.71 27.08 -10.69
N HIS A 64 -13.40 25.97 -10.98
CA HIS A 64 -14.11 25.20 -9.95
C HIS A 64 -13.16 24.69 -8.86
N LEU A 65 -11.87 24.50 -9.18
CA LEU A 65 -10.88 24.10 -8.18
C LEU A 65 -10.65 25.15 -7.10
N SER A 66 -11.10 26.40 -7.32
CA SER A 66 -11.03 27.44 -6.27
C SER A 66 -11.99 27.19 -5.11
N GLU A 67 -12.93 26.25 -5.28
CA GLU A 67 -13.83 25.84 -4.20
C GLU A 67 -13.18 24.75 -3.31
N CYS A 68 -12.12 24.09 -3.81
CA CYS A 68 -11.52 22.93 -3.13
C CYS A 68 -10.69 23.34 -1.90
N ASP A 69 -10.91 22.63 -0.81
CA ASP A 69 -10.07 22.71 0.40
C ASP A 69 -8.85 21.78 0.28
N ILE A 70 -8.99 20.68 -0.46
CA ILE A 70 -7.92 19.71 -0.73
C ILE A 70 -8.00 19.31 -2.19
N ILE A 71 -6.85 19.27 -2.87
CA ILE A 71 -6.75 18.79 -4.25
C ILE A 71 -5.77 17.61 -4.28
N PHE A 72 -6.24 16.46 -4.71
CA PHE A 72 -5.47 15.22 -4.84
C PHE A 72 -4.96 15.06 -6.28
N LEU A 73 -3.63 14.98 -6.44
CA LEU A 73 -2.99 14.59 -7.71
C LEU A 73 -2.85 13.07 -7.71
N CYS A 74 -3.72 12.41 -8.46
CA CYS A 74 -3.76 10.94 -8.55
C CYS A 74 -3.40 10.47 -9.97
N THR A 75 -2.51 11.20 -10.63
CA THR A 75 -2.03 10.95 -11.98
C THR A 75 -0.62 10.34 -11.95
N PRO A 76 -0.17 9.72 -13.06
CA PRO A 76 1.22 9.31 -13.17
C PRO A 76 2.17 10.48 -12.92
N VAL A 77 3.30 10.19 -12.29
CA VAL A 77 4.26 11.21 -11.78
C VAL A 77 4.70 12.19 -12.89
N GLU A 78 4.84 11.70 -14.12
CA GLU A 78 5.27 12.50 -15.26
C GLU A 78 4.36 13.69 -15.58
N PHE A 79 3.09 13.66 -15.14
CA PHE A 79 2.14 14.73 -15.36
C PHE A 79 2.03 15.71 -14.19
N ASN A 80 2.66 15.42 -13.05
CA ASN A 80 2.48 16.21 -11.83
C ASN A 80 2.86 17.69 -12.03
N GLU A 81 4.01 17.95 -12.66
CA GLU A 81 4.44 19.34 -12.89
C GLU A 81 3.40 20.12 -13.73
N SER A 82 2.92 19.49 -14.81
CA SER A 82 1.93 20.14 -15.68
C SER A 82 0.65 20.46 -14.92
N TYR A 83 0.17 19.52 -14.09
CA TYR A 83 -1.05 19.75 -13.31
C TYR A 83 -0.83 20.77 -12.19
N LEU A 84 0.31 20.75 -11.51
CA LEU A 84 0.63 21.76 -10.49
C LEU A 84 0.59 23.18 -11.10
N ARG A 85 1.17 23.35 -12.29
CA ARG A 85 1.13 24.65 -12.99
C ARG A 85 -0.30 25.08 -13.33
N GLN A 86 -1.14 24.14 -13.73
CA GLN A 86 -2.55 24.42 -14.11
C GLN A 86 -3.41 24.72 -12.86
N ILE A 87 -3.18 24.02 -11.76
CA ILE A 87 -3.94 24.18 -10.50
C ILE A 87 -3.61 25.51 -9.82
N ARG A 88 -2.33 25.91 -9.87
CA ARG A 88 -1.79 27.06 -9.11
C ARG A 88 -2.65 28.34 -9.17
N PRO A 89 -3.15 28.77 -10.35
CA PRO A 89 -3.95 30.00 -10.43
C PRO A 89 -5.30 29.93 -9.70
N PHE A 90 -5.79 28.74 -9.41
CA PHE A 90 -7.12 28.52 -8.84
C PHE A 90 -7.10 28.22 -7.34
N LEU A 91 -5.91 28.15 -6.71
CA LEU A 91 -5.82 27.78 -5.29
C LEU A 91 -6.36 28.88 -4.37
N LYS A 92 -7.36 28.56 -3.56
CA LYS A 92 -7.82 29.47 -2.52
C LYS A 92 -6.87 29.46 -1.33
N GLU A 93 -6.92 30.50 -0.53
CA GLU A 93 -6.11 30.59 0.68
C GLU A 93 -6.43 29.42 1.64
N GLY A 94 -5.39 28.73 2.09
CA GLY A 94 -5.51 27.59 3.00
C GLY A 94 -5.85 26.26 2.32
N ALA A 95 -5.96 26.24 0.99
CA ALA A 95 -6.12 24.96 0.27
C ALA A 95 -4.85 24.10 0.38
N VAL A 96 -5.04 22.79 0.39
CA VAL A 96 -3.94 21.81 0.40
C VAL A 96 -3.91 21.10 -0.94
N VAL A 97 -2.75 21.07 -1.57
CA VAL A 97 -2.47 20.18 -2.72
C VAL A 97 -1.67 18.99 -2.19
N THR A 98 -2.08 17.80 -2.56
CA THR A 98 -1.38 16.57 -2.18
C THR A 98 -1.30 15.62 -3.38
N ASP A 99 -0.31 14.74 -3.37
CA ASP A 99 -0.21 13.67 -4.38
C ASP A 99 -0.40 12.30 -3.70
N VAL A 100 -0.37 11.24 -4.51
CA VAL A 100 -0.44 9.86 -4.00
C VAL A 100 0.68 8.98 -4.57
N GLY A 101 1.75 9.60 -5.05
CA GLY A 101 2.86 8.91 -5.71
C GLY A 101 3.69 8.06 -4.77
N SER A 102 4.41 7.10 -5.36
CA SER A 102 5.27 6.17 -4.61
C SER A 102 6.63 6.77 -4.23
N THR A 103 7.01 7.89 -4.87
CA THR A 103 8.25 8.62 -4.60
C THR A 103 7.92 10.07 -4.30
N LYS A 104 8.74 10.73 -3.47
CA LYS A 104 8.41 12.07 -2.97
C LYS A 104 9.41 13.15 -3.36
N THR A 105 10.69 12.82 -3.51
CA THR A 105 11.72 13.83 -3.76
C THR A 105 11.40 14.65 -5.02
N SER A 106 11.12 14.00 -6.13
CA SER A 106 10.87 14.67 -7.40
C SER A 106 9.70 15.65 -7.34
N ILE A 107 8.58 15.26 -6.72
CA ILE A 107 7.43 16.17 -6.63
C ILE A 107 7.71 17.33 -5.67
N HIS A 108 8.43 17.10 -4.56
CA HIS A 108 8.83 18.20 -3.65
C HIS A 108 9.74 19.21 -4.35
N GLU A 109 10.69 18.74 -5.16
CA GLU A 109 11.55 19.63 -5.96
C GLU A 109 10.73 20.45 -6.96
N THR A 110 9.75 19.81 -7.62
CA THR A 110 8.85 20.49 -8.54
C THR A 110 8.01 21.56 -7.81
N VAL A 111 7.47 21.21 -6.66
CA VAL A 111 6.68 22.13 -5.82
C VAL A 111 7.53 23.34 -5.39
N ALA A 112 8.78 23.11 -4.98
CA ALA A 112 9.69 24.17 -4.61
C ALA A 112 10.02 25.08 -5.81
N ALA A 113 10.28 24.48 -6.97
CA ALA A 113 10.55 25.25 -8.20
C ALA A 113 9.35 26.10 -8.64
N LEU A 114 8.14 25.69 -8.27
CA LEU A 114 6.90 26.43 -8.57
C LEU A 114 6.51 27.42 -7.47
N GLY A 115 7.23 27.43 -6.33
CA GLY A 115 6.88 28.30 -5.18
C GLY A 115 5.53 27.92 -4.55
N MET A 116 5.22 26.61 -4.51
CA MET A 116 3.96 26.09 -3.97
C MET A 116 4.11 25.38 -2.63
N GLU A 117 5.27 25.55 -1.97
CA GLU A 117 5.60 24.85 -0.72
C GLU A 117 4.62 25.16 0.42
N SER A 118 4.04 26.35 0.42
CA SER A 118 3.10 26.76 1.48
C SER A 118 1.72 26.10 1.39
N CYS A 119 1.40 25.44 0.28
CA CYS A 119 0.11 24.81 0.06
C CYS A 119 0.23 23.30 -0.29
N PHE A 120 1.44 22.72 -0.27
CA PHE A 120 1.65 21.32 -0.64
C PHE A 120 2.04 20.46 0.55
N VAL A 121 1.44 19.27 0.60
CA VAL A 121 1.81 18.22 1.55
C VAL A 121 1.82 16.92 0.75
N GLY A 122 2.97 16.31 0.58
CA GLY A 122 3.06 15.06 -0.17
C GLY A 122 2.37 13.90 0.54
N GLY A 123 1.81 12.97 -0.23
CA GLY A 123 1.13 11.80 0.27
C GLY A 123 1.62 10.52 -0.42
N HIS A 124 1.66 9.42 0.32
CA HIS A 124 1.88 8.09 -0.26
C HIS A 124 1.09 7.07 0.54
N PRO A 125 -0.11 6.69 0.07
CA PRO A 125 -0.81 5.54 0.66
C PRO A 125 -0.06 4.24 0.31
N MET A 126 0.45 3.56 1.34
CA MET A 126 1.28 2.35 1.19
C MET A 126 0.38 1.13 0.94
N ALA A 127 -0.46 1.22 -0.08
CA ALA A 127 -1.38 0.17 -0.48
C ALA A 127 -1.59 0.23 -1.99
N GLY A 128 -1.90 -0.91 -2.56
CA GLY A 128 -2.14 -1.01 -3.99
C GLY A 128 -2.55 -2.42 -4.36
N SER A 129 -2.74 -2.65 -5.62
CA SER A 129 -2.98 -3.98 -6.16
C SER A 129 -2.47 -4.03 -7.60
N GLU A 130 -2.41 -5.21 -8.16
CA GLU A 130 -2.05 -5.41 -9.56
C GLU A 130 -3.15 -4.90 -10.51
N LYS A 131 -4.35 -4.63 -9.96
CA LYS A 131 -5.48 -4.09 -10.73
C LYS A 131 -5.34 -2.57 -10.89
N THR A 132 -5.95 -2.05 -11.92
CA THR A 132 -5.90 -0.61 -12.24
C THR A 132 -7.31 -0.08 -12.53
N GLY A 133 -7.44 1.23 -12.55
CA GLY A 133 -8.69 1.89 -12.93
C GLY A 133 -9.64 2.13 -11.77
N TYR A 134 -10.61 3.00 -12.00
CA TYR A 134 -11.65 3.34 -11.02
C TYR A 134 -12.49 2.13 -10.64
N GLU A 135 -12.80 1.27 -11.60
CA GLU A 135 -13.59 0.05 -11.43
C GLU A 135 -12.99 -0.93 -10.42
N SER A 136 -11.70 -0.81 -10.15
CA SER A 136 -11.00 -1.64 -9.16
C SER A 136 -10.90 -0.97 -7.78
N SER A 137 -11.34 0.28 -7.67
CA SER A 137 -11.25 1.02 -6.40
C SER A 137 -12.29 0.52 -5.40
N THR A 138 -11.93 0.53 -4.13
CA THR A 138 -12.84 0.17 -3.04
C THR A 138 -12.67 1.16 -1.88
N ASP A 139 -13.70 1.31 -1.07
CA ASP A 139 -13.68 2.21 0.08
C ASP A 139 -12.82 1.71 1.24
N HIS A 140 -12.38 0.45 1.17
CA HIS A 140 -11.57 -0.17 2.23
C HIS A 140 -10.15 -0.54 1.77
N LEU A 141 -9.74 -0.19 0.55
CA LEU A 141 -8.39 -0.50 0.04
C LEU A 141 -7.28 0.01 0.97
N LEU A 142 -7.51 1.16 1.60
CA LEU A 142 -6.51 1.85 2.42
C LEU A 142 -6.66 1.57 3.92
N GLU A 143 -7.66 0.77 4.33
CA GLU A 143 -7.86 0.46 5.74
C GLU A 143 -6.65 -0.26 6.33
N ASN A 144 -6.17 0.26 7.46
CA ASN A 144 -4.99 -0.24 8.17
C ASN A 144 -3.67 -0.16 7.38
N ALA A 145 -3.67 0.45 6.19
CA ALA A 145 -2.44 0.73 5.46
C ALA A 145 -1.82 2.03 5.98
N TYR A 146 -0.49 2.09 6.00
CA TYR A 146 0.16 3.37 6.28
C TYR A 146 -0.15 4.37 5.18
N TYR A 147 -0.46 5.60 5.59
CA TYR A 147 -0.53 6.75 4.69
C TYR A 147 0.61 7.68 5.08
N ILE A 148 1.68 7.66 4.29
CA ILE A 148 2.84 8.52 4.59
C ILE A 148 2.50 9.94 4.16
N ILE A 149 2.81 10.89 5.04
CA ILE A 149 2.55 12.33 4.85
C ILE A 149 3.91 13.01 4.91
N THR A 150 4.27 13.75 3.86
CA THR A 150 5.57 14.41 3.78
C THR A 150 5.37 15.93 3.64
N PRO A 151 5.42 16.67 4.76
CA PRO A 151 5.36 18.14 4.69
C PRO A 151 6.57 18.72 3.98
N THR A 152 6.40 19.88 3.37
CA THR A 152 7.54 20.64 2.79
C THR A 152 8.38 21.23 3.93
N PRO A 153 9.69 21.42 3.72
CA PRO A 153 10.55 22.04 4.74
C PRO A 153 10.16 23.48 5.11
N HIS A 154 9.49 24.16 4.19
CA HIS A 154 9.06 25.56 4.38
C HIS A 154 7.58 25.69 4.73
N THR A 155 6.91 24.57 5.05
CA THR A 155 5.59 24.65 5.67
C THR A 155 5.83 25.32 7.04
N PRO A 156 5.49 26.59 7.22
CA PRO A 156 5.90 27.24 8.47
C PRO A 156 5.31 26.51 9.67
N ALA A 157 6.06 26.48 10.75
CA ALA A 157 5.53 26.10 12.05
C ALA A 157 4.46 27.09 12.53
N SER A 158 4.13 28.11 11.73
CA SER A 158 2.98 29.00 11.91
C SER A 158 1.67 28.20 11.72
N HIS A 159 0.63 28.69 12.33
CA HIS A 159 -0.69 28.07 12.43
C HIS A 159 -1.30 27.51 11.12
N THR A 160 -0.86 28.03 9.99
CA THR A 160 -1.33 27.59 8.65
C THR A 160 -0.78 26.24 8.20
N UNK A 161 0.29 26.08 8.49
CA UNK A 161 0.94 24.88 8.09
C UNK A 161 0.60 23.64 8.89
N UNK A 162 0.48 23.82 9.84
CA UNK A 162 -0.01 22.78 10.60
C UNK A 162 -1.37 22.38 10.11
N UNK A 163 -1.98 23.11 9.70
CA UNK A 163 -3.19 22.88 9.18
C UNK A 163 -3.23 22.05 7.96
N UNK A 164 -2.25 22.17 7.29
CA UNK A 164 -2.08 21.42 6.14
C UNK A 164 -1.78 20.02 6.42
N THR A 165 -0.79 19.73 7.17
CA THR A 165 -0.36 18.40 7.62
C THR A 165 -1.44 17.75 8.50
N ASP A 166 -1.94 18.46 9.47
CA ASP A 166 -3.03 17.95 10.34
C ASP A 166 -4.28 17.58 9.50
N ARG A 167 -4.60 18.38 8.50
CA ARG A 167 -5.73 18.08 7.61
C ARG A 167 -5.48 16.76 6.86
N MET A 168 -4.26 16.53 6.37
CA MET A 168 -3.92 15.28 5.72
C MET A 168 -3.92 14.09 6.71
N VAL A 169 -3.52 14.32 7.96
CA VAL A 169 -3.63 13.31 9.02
C VAL A 169 -5.11 12.94 9.25
N ASP A 170 -6.00 13.95 9.31
CA ASP A 170 -7.43 13.72 9.51
C ASP A 170 -8.04 12.97 8.30
N VAL A 171 -7.66 13.36 7.09
CA VAL A 171 -8.07 12.65 5.85
C VAL A 171 -7.64 11.18 5.91
N ALA A 172 -6.38 10.91 6.24
CA ALA A 172 -5.87 9.54 6.32
C ALA A 172 -6.66 8.70 7.34
N LYS A 173 -6.93 9.28 8.52
CA LYS A 173 -7.75 8.61 9.54
C LYS A 173 -9.17 8.35 9.06
N ALA A 174 -9.78 9.33 8.39
CA ALA A 174 -11.15 9.22 7.90
C ALA A 174 -11.34 8.06 6.92
N ILE A 175 -10.34 7.82 6.07
CA ILE A 175 -10.38 6.70 5.12
C ILE A 175 -9.89 5.37 5.74
N GLY A 176 -9.65 5.36 7.08
CA GLY A 176 -9.23 4.15 7.80
C GLY A 176 -7.75 3.84 7.72
N ALA A 177 -6.94 4.74 7.15
CA ALA A 177 -5.50 4.55 7.03
C ALA A 177 -4.76 4.98 8.31
N LEU A 178 -3.50 4.58 8.43
CA LEU A 178 -2.62 4.90 9.56
C LEU A 178 -1.65 6.02 9.15
N PRO A 179 -1.91 7.27 9.53
CA PRO A 179 -1.03 8.36 9.11
C PRO A 179 0.34 8.29 9.78
N LEU A 180 1.38 8.52 8.98
CA LEU A 180 2.76 8.58 9.47
C LEU A 180 3.47 9.76 8.79
N VAL A 181 3.89 10.73 9.58
CA VAL A 181 4.57 11.92 9.05
C VAL A 181 6.08 11.63 8.98
N LEU A 182 6.66 11.81 7.81
CA LEU A 182 8.09 11.58 7.54
C LEU A 182 8.67 12.72 6.69
N ASP A 183 9.97 12.92 6.81
CA ASP A 183 10.73 13.71 5.86
C ASP A 183 10.74 12.98 4.49
N TYR A 184 10.61 13.72 3.39
CA TYR A 184 10.46 13.12 2.06
C TYR A 184 11.73 12.42 1.55
N HIS A 185 12.92 12.89 1.91
CA HIS A 185 14.18 12.21 1.56
C HIS A 185 14.28 10.87 2.31
N ARG A 186 13.96 10.92 3.62
CA ARG A 186 13.90 9.71 4.45
C ARG A 186 12.89 8.71 3.93
N HIS A 187 11.71 9.20 3.49
CA HIS A 187 10.68 8.37 2.85
C HIS A 187 11.27 7.62 1.65
N ASP A 188 11.90 8.37 0.72
CA ASP A 188 12.38 7.77 -0.54
C ASP A 188 13.50 6.75 -0.31
N PHE A 189 14.37 6.97 0.69
CA PHE A 189 15.37 5.98 1.08
C PHE A 189 14.70 4.71 1.65
N ILE A 190 13.72 4.88 2.54
CA ILE A 190 12.99 3.75 3.14
C ILE A 190 12.31 2.90 2.06
N VAL A 191 11.55 3.54 1.16
CA VAL A 191 10.84 2.77 0.11
C VAL A 191 11.80 2.16 -0.90
N ALA A 192 12.97 2.77 -1.14
CA ALA A 192 14.00 2.16 -1.95
C ALA A 192 14.41 0.80 -1.36
N ALA A 193 14.61 0.74 -0.05
CA ALA A 193 15.05 -0.48 0.64
C ALA A 193 13.96 -1.53 0.78
N ILE A 194 12.72 -1.13 1.16
CA ILE A 194 11.67 -2.10 1.51
C ILE A 194 10.70 -2.43 0.37
N SER A 195 10.77 -1.69 -0.74
CA SER A 195 9.85 -1.87 -1.87
C SER A 195 10.59 -1.95 -3.20
N HIS A 196 11.38 -0.91 -3.55
CA HIS A 196 11.96 -0.83 -4.90
C HIS A 196 13.03 -1.90 -5.12
N LEU A 197 13.97 -2.04 -4.21
CA LEU A 197 15.00 -3.09 -4.29
C LEU A 197 14.38 -4.50 -4.34
N PRO A 198 13.42 -4.88 -3.48
CA PRO A 198 12.74 -6.17 -3.62
C PRO A 198 12.13 -6.43 -4.99
N HIS A 199 11.52 -5.43 -5.62
CA HIS A 199 10.96 -5.61 -6.97
C HIS A 199 12.06 -5.83 -8.02
N LEU A 200 13.17 -5.09 -7.92
CA LEU A 200 14.31 -5.28 -8.83
C LEU A 200 14.92 -6.67 -8.65
N ILE A 201 15.07 -7.14 -7.40
CA ILE A 201 15.57 -8.47 -7.09
C ILE A 201 14.63 -9.53 -7.67
N ALA A 202 13.32 -9.41 -7.43
CA ALA A 202 12.34 -10.38 -7.95
C ALA A 202 12.39 -10.45 -9.47
N SER A 203 12.43 -9.30 -10.14
CA SER A 203 12.47 -9.24 -11.61
C SER A 203 13.78 -9.81 -12.16
N SER A 204 14.92 -9.44 -11.56
CA SER A 204 16.22 -9.95 -12.01
C SER A 204 16.34 -11.44 -11.76
N LEU A 205 15.78 -11.95 -10.66
CA LEU A 205 15.79 -13.39 -10.35
C LEU A 205 14.94 -14.19 -11.37
N VAL A 206 13.78 -13.66 -11.76
CA VAL A 206 12.95 -14.29 -12.80
C VAL A 206 13.72 -14.34 -14.13
N ASN A 207 14.34 -13.21 -14.51
CA ASN A 207 15.11 -13.16 -15.76
C ASN A 207 16.32 -14.10 -15.72
N LEU A 208 17.03 -14.18 -14.59
CA LEU A 208 18.15 -15.12 -14.42
C LEU A 208 17.68 -16.57 -14.65
N VAL A 209 16.56 -16.96 -14.02
CA VAL A 209 16.03 -18.33 -14.19
C VAL A 209 15.59 -18.56 -15.64
N HIS A 210 14.94 -17.57 -16.25
CA HIS A 210 14.55 -17.66 -17.68
C HIS A 210 15.77 -17.90 -18.59
N ASP A 211 16.84 -17.13 -18.36
CA ASP A 211 18.03 -17.17 -19.21
C ASP A 211 18.88 -18.44 -18.98
N CYS A 212 18.78 -19.04 -17.79
CA CYS A 212 19.48 -20.29 -17.46
C CYS A 212 18.67 -21.54 -17.80
N ASP A 213 17.38 -21.40 -18.13
CA ASP A 213 16.52 -22.57 -18.34
C ASP A 213 16.86 -23.26 -19.66
N SER A 214 16.73 -24.56 -19.65
CA SER A 214 16.97 -25.43 -20.82
C SER A 214 15.76 -25.46 -21.77
N GLU A 215 15.93 -25.98 -22.97
CA GLU A 215 14.87 -26.06 -23.99
C GLU A 215 13.62 -26.82 -23.49
N ASP A 216 13.81 -27.78 -22.57
CA ASP A 216 12.71 -28.54 -21.97
C ASP A 216 12.01 -27.82 -20.82
N GLN A 217 12.43 -26.58 -20.52
CA GLN A 217 11.84 -25.67 -19.50
C GLN A 217 11.79 -26.33 -18.10
N MET A 218 12.84 -27.02 -17.72
CA MET A 218 12.88 -27.77 -16.46
C MET A 218 12.81 -26.86 -15.24
N MET A 219 13.51 -25.70 -15.25
CA MET A 219 13.47 -24.75 -14.15
C MET A 219 12.05 -24.20 -13.96
N LYS A 220 11.41 -23.81 -15.07
CA LYS A 220 10.01 -23.32 -15.06
C LYS A 220 9.04 -24.39 -14.54
N ARG A 221 9.21 -25.65 -14.94
CA ARG A 221 8.35 -26.77 -14.51
C ARG A 221 8.53 -27.09 -13.03
N LEU A 222 9.76 -26.98 -12.51
CA LEU A 222 10.08 -27.30 -11.12
C LEU A 222 9.93 -26.11 -10.17
N ALA A 223 9.63 -24.91 -10.69
CA ALA A 223 9.44 -23.71 -9.87
C ALA A 223 8.28 -23.93 -8.91
N ALA A 224 8.60 -24.07 -7.63
CA ALA A 224 7.65 -24.38 -6.55
C ALA A 224 7.29 -23.14 -5.73
N GLY A 225 6.57 -23.32 -4.63
CA GLY A 225 6.01 -22.26 -3.83
C GLY A 225 7.00 -21.16 -3.46
N GLY A 226 8.16 -21.50 -2.92
CA GLY A 226 9.15 -20.51 -2.50
C GLY A 226 9.58 -19.56 -3.63
N PHE A 227 9.85 -20.10 -4.82
CA PHE A 227 10.21 -19.27 -5.98
C PHE A 227 9.03 -18.36 -6.39
N LYS A 228 7.82 -18.93 -6.47
CA LYS A 228 6.61 -18.18 -6.86
C LYS A 228 6.30 -17.07 -5.87
N ASP A 229 6.46 -17.35 -4.58
CA ASP A 229 6.18 -16.36 -3.52
C ASP A 229 7.15 -15.17 -3.60
N ILE A 230 8.45 -15.45 -3.69
CA ILE A 230 9.47 -14.39 -3.71
C ILE A 230 9.43 -13.57 -5.01
N THR A 231 8.98 -14.19 -6.12
CA THR A 231 8.93 -13.53 -7.43
C THR A 231 7.54 -13.01 -7.81
N ARG A 232 6.54 -13.16 -6.94
CA ARG A 232 5.15 -12.73 -7.24
C ARG A 232 5.10 -11.28 -7.71
N ILE A 233 5.87 -10.42 -7.08
CA ILE A 233 5.89 -8.98 -7.37
C ILE A 233 6.53 -8.63 -8.72
N ALA A 234 7.24 -9.57 -9.35
CA ALA A 234 7.82 -9.36 -10.69
C ALA A 234 6.75 -9.22 -11.79
N SER A 235 5.47 -9.55 -11.50
CA SER A 235 4.35 -9.41 -12.45
C SER A 235 3.76 -8.00 -12.47
N SER A 236 4.37 -7.03 -11.83
CA SER A 236 3.89 -5.65 -11.73
C SER A 236 4.07 -4.89 -13.06
N SER A 237 3.38 -3.75 -13.19
CA SER A 237 3.40 -2.91 -14.41
C SER A 237 4.79 -2.38 -14.75
N PRO A 238 5.34 -2.69 -15.93
CA PRO A 238 6.66 -2.16 -16.32
C PRO A 238 6.69 -0.63 -16.39
N VAL A 239 5.63 0.00 -16.88
CA VAL A 239 5.57 1.48 -17.00
C VAL A 239 5.66 2.13 -15.62
N MET A 240 4.89 1.62 -14.66
CA MET A 240 4.92 2.16 -13.30
C MET A 240 6.31 1.98 -12.66
N TRP A 241 6.91 0.81 -12.83
CA TRP A 241 8.20 0.51 -12.20
C TRP A 241 9.36 1.28 -12.87
N GLU A 242 9.29 1.50 -14.18
CA GLU A 242 10.22 2.41 -14.85
C GLU A 242 10.18 3.80 -14.21
N GLN A 243 8.97 4.36 -14.04
CA GLN A 243 8.81 5.68 -13.43
C GLN A 243 9.35 5.74 -12.00
N ILE A 244 9.04 4.73 -11.19
CA ILE A 244 9.54 4.64 -9.82
C ILE A 244 11.06 4.61 -9.80
N CYS A 245 11.67 3.77 -10.64
CA CYS A 245 13.14 3.66 -10.69
C CYS A 245 13.79 4.96 -11.14
N MET A 246 13.20 5.64 -12.12
CA MET A 246 13.77 6.91 -12.64
C MET A 246 13.59 8.07 -11.65
N THR A 247 12.53 8.06 -10.85
CA THR A 247 12.30 9.15 -9.87
C THR A 247 12.98 8.92 -8.53
N ASN A 248 13.51 7.71 -8.26
CA ASN A 248 14.23 7.42 -7.01
C ASN A 248 15.59 6.75 -7.27
N THR A 249 16.22 7.04 -8.40
CA THR A 249 17.44 6.38 -8.88
C THR A 249 18.55 6.40 -7.82
N GLY A 250 18.82 7.56 -7.22
CA GLY A 250 19.93 7.71 -6.27
C GLY A 250 19.82 6.78 -5.06
N ASN A 251 18.64 6.76 -4.42
CA ASN A 251 18.43 5.89 -3.26
C ASN A 251 18.43 4.42 -3.67
N ILE A 252 17.83 4.10 -4.82
CA ILE A 252 17.78 2.72 -5.32
C ILE A 252 19.21 2.22 -5.59
N THR A 253 20.04 3.05 -6.25
CA THR A 253 21.44 2.68 -6.55
C THR A 253 22.20 2.44 -5.24
N GLU A 254 22.04 3.32 -4.26
CA GLU A 254 22.71 3.18 -2.97
C GLU A 254 22.37 1.84 -2.27
N VAL A 255 21.07 1.51 -2.19
CA VAL A 255 20.67 0.24 -1.52
C VAL A 255 21.03 -0.99 -2.37
N LEU A 256 21.03 -0.86 -3.69
CA LEU A 256 21.43 -1.93 -4.61
C LEU A 256 22.93 -2.22 -4.48
N ASP A 257 23.76 -1.19 -4.39
CA ASP A 257 25.23 -1.36 -4.18
C ASP A 257 25.47 -2.13 -2.87
N ARG A 258 24.83 -1.74 -1.78
CA ARG A 258 24.93 -2.46 -0.50
C ARG A 258 24.51 -3.92 -0.62
N TYR A 259 23.47 -4.19 -1.42
CA TYR A 259 22.98 -5.57 -1.65
C TYR A 259 23.99 -6.38 -2.49
N ILE A 260 24.58 -5.76 -3.52
CA ILE A 260 25.63 -6.37 -4.35
C ILE A 260 26.85 -6.74 -3.48
N ASP A 261 27.27 -5.84 -2.59
CA ASP A 261 28.37 -6.11 -1.67
C ASP A 261 28.04 -7.29 -0.75
N SER A 262 26.82 -7.35 -0.25
CA SER A 262 26.36 -8.47 0.59
C SER A 262 26.39 -9.79 -0.17
N LEU A 263 25.92 -9.80 -1.43
CA LEU A 263 25.94 -11.01 -2.28
C LEU A 263 27.37 -11.41 -2.62
N THR A 264 28.27 -10.46 -2.82
CA THR A 264 29.69 -10.72 -3.10
C THR A 264 30.35 -11.41 -1.90
N THR A 265 30.11 -10.87 -0.69
CA THR A 265 30.60 -11.50 0.55
C THR A 265 30.04 -12.91 0.71
N LEU A 266 28.73 -13.09 0.50
CA LEU A 266 28.09 -14.40 0.60
C LEU A 266 28.69 -15.42 -0.39
N ARG A 267 28.98 -14.97 -1.62
CA ARG A 267 29.61 -15.83 -2.63
C ARG A 267 31.00 -16.28 -2.16
N GLU A 268 31.79 -15.38 -1.57
CA GLU A 268 33.13 -15.69 -1.04
C GLU A 268 33.04 -16.69 0.12
N GLU A 269 32.13 -16.43 1.08
CA GLU A 269 31.90 -17.33 2.21
C GLU A 269 31.50 -18.73 1.77
N LEU A 270 30.65 -18.84 0.74
CA LEU A 270 30.26 -20.13 0.16
C LEU A 270 31.46 -20.81 -0.51
N SER A 271 32.25 -20.08 -1.30
CA SER A 271 33.42 -20.62 -2.01
C SER A 271 34.47 -21.14 -1.01
N ASP A 272 34.61 -20.47 0.11
CA ASP A 272 35.58 -20.83 1.17
C ASP A 272 34.99 -21.84 2.17
N HIS A 273 33.78 -22.35 1.93
CA HIS A 273 33.08 -23.31 2.79
C HIS A 273 32.95 -22.83 4.24
N GLN A 274 32.70 -21.53 4.45
CA GLN A 274 32.57 -20.92 5.78
C GLN A 274 31.20 -21.23 6.41
N SER A 275 31.02 -22.48 6.84
CA SER A 275 29.75 -23.00 7.36
C SER A 275 29.14 -22.12 8.45
N ARG A 276 29.98 -21.59 9.37
CA ARG A 276 29.50 -20.77 10.48
C ARG A 276 28.92 -19.42 9.97
N ALA A 277 29.56 -18.80 9.00
CA ALA A 277 29.06 -17.53 8.43
C ALA A 277 27.70 -17.76 7.74
N ILE A 278 27.58 -18.85 7.00
CA ILE A 278 26.32 -19.20 6.34
C ILE A 278 25.21 -19.46 7.39
N TYR A 279 25.52 -20.18 8.46
CA TYR A 279 24.55 -20.39 9.55
C TYR A 279 24.09 -19.05 10.14
N GLN A 280 25.04 -18.15 10.44
CA GLN A 280 24.74 -16.85 11.02
C GLN A 280 23.87 -15.98 10.10
N LEU A 281 24.10 -16.03 8.78
CA LEU A 281 23.24 -15.32 7.82
C LEU A 281 21.77 -15.72 7.99
N PHE A 282 21.50 -17.02 7.97
CA PHE A 282 20.10 -17.50 8.10
C PHE A 282 19.54 -17.24 9.49
N GLU A 283 20.34 -17.39 10.53
CA GLU A 283 19.90 -17.14 11.92
C GLU A 283 19.49 -15.67 12.11
N SER A 284 20.35 -14.74 11.71
CA SER A 284 20.08 -13.30 11.89
C SER A 284 18.89 -12.84 11.05
N SER A 285 18.78 -13.33 9.81
CA SER A 285 17.64 -12.97 8.94
C SER A 285 16.31 -13.53 9.50
N ARG A 286 16.31 -14.78 9.99
CA ARG A 286 15.15 -15.38 10.64
C ARG A 286 14.72 -14.55 11.85
N ASP A 287 15.66 -14.19 12.71
CA ASP A 287 15.37 -13.47 13.95
C ASP A 287 14.83 -12.06 13.66
N TYR A 288 15.44 -11.37 12.69
CA TYR A 288 14.95 -10.05 12.28
C TYR A 288 13.55 -10.15 11.63
N ARG A 289 13.35 -11.15 10.74
CA ARG A 289 12.05 -11.36 10.10
C ARG A 289 10.95 -11.65 11.13
N ASN A 290 11.25 -12.45 12.13
CA ASN A 290 10.30 -12.79 13.19
C ASN A 290 9.97 -11.58 14.08
N SER A 291 10.90 -10.65 14.27
CA SER A 291 10.65 -9.44 15.06
C SER A 291 9.58 -8.52 14.46
N PHE A 292 9.27 -8.65 13.17
CA PHE A 292 8.21 -7.85 12.54
C PHE A 292 6.85 -8.10 13.19
N ALA A 293 6.61 -9.31 13.69
CA ALA A 293 5.35 -9.67 14.35
C ALA A 293 5.21 -9.07 15.76
N GLU A 294 6.31 -8.61 16.36
CA GLU A 294 6.35 -8.11 17.73
C GLU A 294 6.20 -6.59 17.85
N THR A 295 6.13 -5.88 16.72
CA THR A 295 6.05 -4.41 16.75
C THR A 295 4.60 -3.97 17.05
N PRO A 296 4.34 -3.36 18.23
CA PRO A 296 2.95 -3.17 18.68
C PRO A 296 2.17 -2.06 17.97
N LYS A 297 2.77 -1.31 17.06
CA LYS A 297 2.12 -0.19 16.37
C LYS A 297 2.65 -0.04 14.95
N GLY A 298 2.33 -0.96 14.12
CA GLY A 298 2.48 -0.84 12.68
C GLY A 298 1.20 -1.27 12.02
N SER A 299 1.10 -1.08 10.73
CA SER A 299 -0.09 -1.35 9.91
C SER A 299 -0.59 -2.79 9.97
N ILE A 300 0.10 -3.67 10.67
CA ILE A 300 -0.41 -4.99 11.00
C ILE A 300 -0.92 -4.89 12.44
N GLN A 301 -2.21 -4.62 12.61
CA GLN A 301 -2.87 -4.93 13.89
C GLN A 301 -2.51 -6.37 14.25
N PRO A 302 -2.32 -6.70 15.54
CA PRO A 302 -2.07 -8.10 15.90
C PRO A 302 -3.07 -8.94 15.13
N GLU A 303 -2.57 -9.83 14.29
CA GLU A 303 -3.47 -10.68 13.53
C GLU A 303 -4.02 -11.72 14.52
N TYR A 304 -5.23 -11.47 14.98
CA TYR A 304 -5.94 -12.40 15.83
C TYR A 304 -6.36 -13.59 14.97
N ALA A 305 -5.46 -14.55 14.82
CA ALA A 305 -5.63 -15.64 13.88
C ALA A 305 -5.14 -16.96 14.47
N PHE A 306 -5.66 -18.04 13.94
CA PHE A 306 -5.15 -19.39 14.18
C PHE A 306 -5.42 -20.26 12.96
N SER A 307 -4.76 -21.39 12.89
CA SER A 307 -4.98 -22.38 11.84
C SER A 307 -5.76 -23.57 12.39
N ALA A 308 -6.68 -24.09 11.59
CA ALA A 308 -7.43 -25.30 11.89
C ALA A 308 -7.05 -26.38 10.87
N ASP A 309 -6.77 -27.57 11.35
CA ASP A 309 -6.56 -28.73 10.47
C ASP A 309 -7.93 -29.16 9.92
N VAL A 310 -8.07 -29.16 8.60
CA VAL A 310 -9.33 -29.55 7.94
C VAL A 310 -9.02 -30.47 6.75
N VAL A 311 -9.87 -31.46 6.58
CA VAL A 311 -9.80 -32.33 5.41
C VAL A 311 -10.22 -31.50 4.19
N ASP A 312 -9.49 -31.64 3.08
CA ASP A 312 -9.82 -30.95 1.84
C ASP A 312 -10.98 -31.67 1.15
N GLU A 313 -12.19 -31.27 1.55
CA GLU A 313 -13.42 -31.85 0.99
C GLU A 313 -14.48 -30.75 0.78
N PRO A 314 -15.40 -30.94 -0.17
CA PRO A 314 -16.47 -29.96 -0.39
C PRO A 314 -17.29 -29.70 0.88
N GLY A 315 -17.38 -28.42 1.26
CA GLY A 315 -18.14 -28.00 2.42
C GLY A 315 -17.33 -27.75 3.69
N ALA A 316 -16.05 -28.11 3.75
CA ALA A 316 -15.22 -27.95 4.95
C ALA A 316 -15.22 -26.51 5.48
N ILE A 317 -15.01 -25.52 4.60
CA ILE A 317 -15.05 -24.09 4.97
C ILE A 317 -16.46 -23.70 5.43
N SER A 318 -17.49 -24.18 4.73
CA SER A 318 -18.90 -23.88 5.04
C SER A 318 -19.27 -24.35 6.44
N ILE A 319 -18.83 -25.54 6.83
CA ILE A 319 -19.09 -26.10 8.17
C ILE A 319 -18.49 -25.20 9.24
N ILE A 320 -17.20 -24.84 9.10
CA ILE A 320 -16.51 -23.97 10.06
C ILE A 320 -17.20 -22.61 10.15
N SER A 321 -17.53 -22.03 9.00
CA SER A 321 -18.22 -20.73 8.95
C SER A 321 -19.57 -20.80 9.65
N SER A 322 -20.31 -21.88 9.47
CA SER A 322 -21.60 -22.10 10.12
C SER A 322 -21.49 -22.26 11.64
N ILE A 323 -20.46 -22.99 12.10
CA ILE A 323 -20.18 -23.18 13.54
C ILE A 323 -19.90 -21.81 14.21
N LEU A 324 -19.14 -20.96 13.54
CA LEU A 324 -18.74 -19.64 14.09
C LEU A 324 -19.89 -18.64 14.01
N SER A 325 -20.56 -18.55 12.85
CA SER A 325 -21.70 -17.63 12.64
C SER A 325 -22.86 -17.94 13.57
N GLY A 326 -23.10 -19.23 13.89
CA GLY A 326 -24.12 -19.65 14.85
C GLY A 326 -23.91 -19.11 16.28
N LYS A 327 -22.80 -18.46 16.54
CA LYS A 327 -22.48 -17.78 17.82
C LYS A 327 -22.20 -16.28 17.60
N GLY A 328 -22.50 -15.77 16.44
CA GLY A 328 -22.28 -14.35 16.12
C GLY A 328 -20.80 -13.98 16.00
N ILE A 329 -19.91 -14.96 15.78
CA ILE A 329 -18.48 -14.68 15.64
C ILE A 329 -18.19 -14.35 14.17
N SER A 330 -17.76 -13.10 13.92
CA SER A 330 -17.40 -12.65 12.58
C SER A 330 -15.97 -13.05 12.23
N ILE A 331 -15.81 -13.62 11.03
CA ILE A 331 -14.51 -13.96 10.45
C ILE A 331 -14.02 -12.74 9.66
N LYS A 332 -12.81 -12.28 9.94
CA LYS A 332 -12.17 -11.17 9.20
C LYS A 332 -11.61 -11.66 7.87
N ASN A 333 -10.93 -12.81 7.91
CA ASN A 333 -10.38 -13.43 6.72
C ASN A 333 -10.30 -14.95 6.93
N ILE A 334 -10.37 -15.71 5.84
CA ILE A 334 -10.24 -17.16 5.85
C ILE A 334 -9.48 -17.58 4.59
N GLY A 335 -8.46 -18.40 4.75
CA GLY A 335 -7.64 -18.84 3.63
C GLY A 335 -7.03 -20.21 3.88
N ILE A 336 -6.74 -20.92 2.80
CA ILE A 336 -6.06 -22.21 2.87
C ILE A 336 -4.55 -21.95 2.84
N SER A 337 -3.85 -22.44 3.85
CA SER A 337 -2.40 -22.37 3.92
C SER A 337 -1.81 -23.72 3.55
N HIS A 338 -1.01 -23.75 2.50
CA HIS A 338 -0.35 -24.99 2.05
C HIS A 338 0.96 -25.23 2.82
N ASN A 339 0.97 -24.99 4.12
CA ASN A 339 2.16 -25.20 4.92
C ASN A 339 2.27 -26.68 5.31
N ARG A 340 3.12 -27.42 4.61
CA ARG A 340 3.36 -28.85 4.82
C ARG A 340 3.93 -29.20 6.19
N GLU A 341 4.43 -28.20 6.93
CA GLU A 341 4.95 -28.41 8.29
C GLU A 341 3.84 -28.70 9.32
N HIS A 342 2.59 -28.36 9.00
CA HIS A 342 1.44 -28.51 9.91
C HIS A 342 0.31 -29.37 9.36
N GLY A 343 0.59 -30.17 8.32
CA GLY A 343 -0.40 -31.07 7.72
C GLY A 343 -1.07 -30.52 6.46
N GLU A 344 -1.66 -31.40 5.66
CA GLU A 344 -2.38 -31.00 4.45
C GLU A 344 -3.68 -30.30 4.82
N GLY A 345 -3.93 -29.12 4.24
CA GLY A 345 -5.21 -28.43 4.34
C GLY A 345 -5.41 -27.57 5.59
N ALA A 346 -4.37 -26.98 6.14
CA ALA A 346 -4.54 -26.04 7.25
C ALA A 346 -5.33 -24.80 6.81
N LEU A 347 -6.47 -24.57 7.44
CA LEU A 347 -7.33 -23.42 7.19
C LEU A 347 -6.98 -22.30 8.16
N ARG A 348 -6.36 -21.22 7.67
CA ARG A 348 -6.03 -20.06 8.50
C ARG A 348 -7.27 -19.16 8.60
N ILE A 349 -7.64 -18.80 9.83
CA ILE A 349 -8.82 -17.97 10.12
C ILE A 349 -8.37 -16.78 10.96
N SER A 350 -8.69 -15.56 10.53
CA SER A 350 -8.37 -14.36 11.30
C SER A 350 -9.65 -13.61 11.71
N PHE A 351 -9.55 -12.85 12.80
CA PHE A 351 -10.66 -12.20 13.49
C PHE A 351 -10.36 -10.71 13.70
N TYR A 352 -11.40 -9.93 13.99
CA TYR A 352 -11.27 -8.49 14.21
C TYR A 352 -10.65 -8.14 15.57
N ASP A 353 -10.75 -9.04 16.55
CA ASP A 353 -10.27 -8.80 17.91
C ASP A 353 -9.93 -10.11 18.62
N LYS A 354 -9.21 -9.98 19.73
CA LYS A 354 -8.74 -11.11 20.54
C LYS A 354 -9.90 -11.93 21.13
N ALA A 355 -10.94 -11.26 21.59
CA ALA A 355 -12.09 -11.93 22.22
C ALA A 355 -12.82 -12.83 21.20
N SER A 356 -13.00 -12.34 19.98
CA SER A 356 -13.59 -13.12 18.86
C SER A 356 -12.71 -14.34 18.54
N MET A 357 -11.39 -14.15 18.48
CA MET A 357 -10.45 -15.26 18.22
C MET A 357 -10.52 -16.33 19.33
N GLU A 358 -10.48 -15.91 20.61
CA GLU A 358 -10.54 -16.84 21.74
C GLU A 358 -11.89 -17.58 21.79
N ALA A 359 -13.00 -16.89 21.51
CA ALA A 359 -14.32 -17.51 21.44
C ALA A 359 -14.40 -18.52 20.30
N ALA A 360 -13.82 -18.18 19.12
CA ALA A 360 -13.76 -19.09 17.98
C ALA A 360 -12.93 -20.34 18.29
N TRP A 361 -11.75 -20.13 18.90
CA TRP A 361 -10.86 -21.21 19.33
C TRP A 361 -11.61 -22.19 20.23
N ALA A 362 -12.22 -21.67 21.33
CA ALA A 362 -12.97 -22.49 22.29
C ALA A 362 -14.15 -23.22 21.61
N ARG A 363 -14.78 -22.56 20.65
CA ARG A 363 -15.92 -23.13 19.91
C ARG A 363 -15.48 -24.29 19.02
N LEU A 364 -14.45 -24.11 18.21
CA LEU A 364 -13.98 -25.15 17.28
C LEU A 364 -13.38 -26.35 18.02
N LYS A 365 -12.71 -26.11 19.17
CA LYS A 365 -12.21 -27.20 20.02
C LYS A 365 -13.36 -28.13 20.51
N ARG A 366 -14.57 -27.59 20.77
CA ARG A 366 -15.75 -28.38 21.13
C ARG A 366 -16.28 -29.28 20.00
N TYR A 367 -15.90 -28.95 18.76
CA TYR A 367 -16.22 -29.75 17.59
C TYR A 367 -15.04 -30.64 17.16
N ASN A 368 -14.05 -30.80 18.06
CA ASN A 368 -12.89 -31.67 17.88
C ASN A 368 -11.93 -31.25 16.75
N TYR A 369 -11.94 -29.98 16.35
CA TYR A 369 -10.92 -29.48 15.40
C TYR A 369 -9.55 -29.40 16.08
N THR A 370 -8.51 -29.83 15.35
CA THR A 370 -7.13 -29.60 15.75
C THR A 370 -6.76 -28.17 15.38
N LEU A 371 -6.30 -27.37 16.34
CA LEU A 371 -6.02 -25.94 16.12
C LEU A 371 -4.57 -25.62 16.49
N PHE A 372 -3.95 -24.73 15.69
CA PHE A 372 -2.57 -24.27 15.83
C PHE A 372 -2.56 -22.74 15.96
N ALA A 373 -1.79 -22.20 16.92
CA ALA A 373 -1.67 -20.75 17.16
C ALA A 373 -0.69 -20.10 16.17
#